data_461b40ff7edfda8eed6fb16748c1ee0d
#
_entry.id   461b40ff7edfda8eed6fb16748c1ee0d
#
_cell.length_a   1.000
_cell.length_b   1.000
_cell.length_c   1.000
_cell.angle_alpha   90.00
_cell.angle_beta   90.00
_cell.angle_gamma   90.00
#
_symmetry.space_group_name_H-M   'P 1'
#
loop_
_entity.id
_entity.type
_entity.pdbx_description
1 polymer ?
#
loop_
_entity_poly.entity_id
_entity_poly.type
_entity_poly.pdbx_seq_one_letter_code
_entity_poly.pdbx_strand_id
1 'polypeptide(L)'
;VTVDPARDALLVVDVQGDFLPGGALAVPHGDAVVEPIRRLLPRFGTVVATQDFHPPGHVSFASASGAAPYAAGRTADGREQTFWPDHCVAGTPGAALGPGLAADLDRFATLVLRKGTRQDTDSYSAFRENLDPAGRRPSTGLGAWLGARGVRRVVVAGLALDFCVGWTARDAVAEGFQAGVYLPGARAVFPEHDARTLAELEAAGVAILRAPL
;
A
#
# COMPACT_ATOMS: atom_id res chain seq x y z
N VAL A 1 -13.84 17.75 -0.84
CA VAL A 1 -12.91 17.78 -2.00
C VAL A 1 -13.62 17.14 -3.19
N THR A 2 -13.68 17.82 -4.33
CA THR A 2 -14.28 17.28 -5.57
C THR A 2 -13.23 16.44 -6.30
N VAL A 3 -13.64 15.30 -6.86
CA VAL A 3 -12.80 14.43 -7.70
C VAL A 3 -12.88 14.94 -9.15
N ASP A 4 -11.72 15.11 -9.79
CA ASP A 4 -11.58 15.30 -11.23
C ASP A 4 -11.20 13.95 -11.86
N PRO A 5 -12.13 13.24 -12.53
CA PRO A 5 -11.85 11.90 -13.07
C PRO A 5 -10.70 11.85 -14.08
N ALA A 6 -10.37 12.97 -14.72
CA ALA A 6 -9.32 13.04 -15.73
C ALA A 6 -7.92 13.29 -15.14
N ARG A 7 -7.84 13.87 -13.94
CA ARG A 7 -6.58 14.31 -13.32
C ARG A 7 -6.28 13.69 -11.98
N ASP A 8 -7.28 13.02 -11.38
CA ASP A 8 -7.12 12.32 -10.12
C ASP A 8 -7.05 10.82 -10.34
N ALA A 9 -6.17 10.15 -9.60
CA ALA A 9 -6.11 8.71 -9.55
C ALA A 9 -6.46 8.19 -8.15
N LEU A 10 -7.17 7.06 -8.08
CA LEU A 10 -7.36 6.30 -6.86
C LEU A 10 -6.33 5.16 -6.81
N LEU A 11 -5.53 5.12 -5.74
CA LEU A 11 -4.62 4.03 -5.45
C LEU A 11 -5.24 3.18 -4.33
N VAL A 12 -5.65 1.98 -4.68
CA VAL A 12 -6.20 0.96 -3.76
C VAL A 12 -5.05 0.05 -3.36
N VAL A 13 -4.52 0.28 -2.16
CA VAL A 13 -3.27 -0.34 -1.69
C VAL A 13 -3.60 -1.62 -0.93
N ASP A 14 -3.10 -2.74 -1.43
CA ASP A 14 -2.96 -4.04 -0.77
C ASP A 14 -4.21 -4.54 -0.02
N VAL A 15 -5.40 -4.37 -0.58
CA VAL A 15 -6.62 -4.98 -0.05
C VAL A 15 -6.65 -6.44 -0.48
N GLN A 16 -5.86 -7.28 0.23
CA GLN A 16 -5.58 -8.68 -0.09
C GLN A 16 -6.03 -9.63 1.01
N GLY A 17 -6.14 -10.93 0.68
CA GLY A 17 -6.62 -11.95 1.61
C GLY A 17 -5.88 -11.97 2.94
N ASP A 18 -4.54 -11.89 2.92
CA ASP A 18 -3.73 -11.97 4.15
C ASP A 18 -3.83 -10.73 5.05
N PHE A 19 -4.25 -9.58 4.53
CA PHE A 19 -4.47 -8.36 5.31
C PHE A 19 -5.90 -8.22 5.85
N LEU A 20 -6.83 -9.07 5.40
CA LEU A 20 -8.22 -9.08 5.85
C LEU A 20 -8.41 -10.03 7.06
N PRO A 21 -9.54 -9.97 7.78
CA PRO A 21 -9.81 -10.85 8.91
C PRO A 21 -9.63 -12.33 8.57
N GLY A 22 -8.81 -13.02 9.37
CA GLY A 22 -8.44 -14.43 9.16
C GLY A 22 -7.21 -14.65 8.30
N GLY A 23 -6.63 -13.61 7.71
CA GLY A 23 -5.38 -13.67 6.96
C GLY A 23 -4.13 -13.74 7.87
N ALA A 24 -2.97 -14.05 7.26
CA ALA A 24 -1.72 -14.27 7.97
C ALA A 24 -1.15 -12.99 8.64
N LEU A 25 -1.47 -11.81 8.09
CA LEU A 25 -1.10 -10.50 8.63
C LEU A 25 -2.36 -9.62 8.70
N ALA A 26 -3.41 -10.12 9.36
CA ALA A 26 -4.69 -9.44 9.43
C ALA A 26 -4.57 -8.07 10.10
N VAL A 27 -4.97 -7.03 9.36
CA VAL A 27 -5.03 -5.65 9.88
C VAL A 27 -6.31 -5.49 10.71
N PRO A 28 -6.24 -4.89 11.91
CA PRO A 28 -7.43 -4.63 12.72
C PRO A 28 -8.52 -3.90 11.93
N HIS A 29 -9.73 -4.48 11.85
CA HIS A 29 -10.84 -3.96 11.06
C HIS A 29 -10.51 -3.70 9.59
N GLY A 30 -9.61 -4.49 8.98
CA GLY A 30 -9.17 -4.32 7.60
C GLY A 30 -10.30 -4.44 6.57
N ASP A 31 -11.31 -5.24 6.84
CA ASP A 31 -12.52 -5.37 6.02
C ASP A 31 -13.38 -4.09 5.97
N ALA A 32 -13.29 -3.23 6.97
CA ALA A 32 -14.03 -1.98 6.99
C ALA A 32 -13.61 -0.98 5.89
N VAL A 33 -12.47 -1.20 5.21
CA VAL A 33 -12.04 -0.35 4.09
C VAL A 33 -12.78 -0.66 2.79
N VAL A 34 -13.36 -1.85 2.65
CA VAL A 34 -13.93 -2.37 1.40
C VAL A 34 -15.05 -1.49 0.88
N GLU A 35 -16.06 -1.22 1.70
CA GLU A 35 -17.23 -0.45 1.26
C GLU A 35 -16.92 1.03 0.97
N PRO A 36 -16.14 1.75 1.79
CA PRO A 36 -15.66 3.09 1.44
C PRO A 36 -14.89 3.14 0.11
N ILE A 37 -14.01 2.18 -0.16
CA ILE A 37 -13.26 2.11 -1.42
C ILE A 37 -14.20 1.82 -2.59
N ARG A 38 -15.11 0.84 -2.47
CA ARG A 38 -16.09 0.50 -3.51
C ARG A 38 -16.85 1.72 -4.00
N ARG A 39 -17.27 2.61 -3.08
CA ARG A 39 -17.99 3.85 -3.43
C ARG A 39 -17.14 4.86 -4.19
N LEU A 40 -15.82 4.81 -4.04
CA LEU A 40 -14.91 5.69 -4.75
C LEU A 40 -14.60 5.22 -6.17
N LEU A 41 -14.53 3.91 -6.42
CA LEU A 41 -14.09 3.34 -7.69
C LEU A 41 -14.72 4.00 -8.94
N PRO A 42 -16.07 4.18 -9.03
CA PRO A 42 -16.68 4.75 -10.23
C PRO A 42 -16.43 6.25 -10.41
N ARG A 43 -15.78 6.91 -9.45
CA ARG A 43 -15.55 8.36 -9.47
C ARG A 43 -14.22 8.75 -10.11
N PHE A 44 -13.33 7.78 -10.33
CA PHE A 44 -11.99 8.01 -10.86
C PHE A 44 -11.84 7.39 -12.24
N GLY A 45 -11.27 8.14 -13.19
CA GLY A 45 -10.93 7.63 -14.51
C GLY A 45 -9.65 6.79 -14.52
N THR A 46 -8.82 6.93 -13.45
CA THR A 46 -7.61 6.15 -13.26
C THR A 46 -7.65 5.50 -11.88
N VAL A 47 -7.68 4.17 -11.85
CA VAL A 47 -7.64 3.36 -10.62
C VAL A 47 -6.45 2.41 -10.70
N VAL A 48 -5.60 2.41 -9.68
CA VAL A 48 -4.49 1.48 -9.54
C VAL A 48 -4.74 0.62 -8.31
N ALA A 49 -4.72 -0.69 -8.47
CA ALA A 49 -4.67 -1.62 -7.35
C ALA A 49 -3.23 -2.09 -7.14
N THR A 50 -2.78 -2.20 -5.89
CA THR A 50 -1.49 -2.83 -5.60
C THR A 50 -1.69 -4.19 -4.96
N GLN A 51 -0.69 -5.04 -5.10
CA GLN A 51 -0.57 -6.32 -4.43
C GLN A 51 0.85 -6.50 -3.92
N ASP A 52 1.01 -6.75 -2.61
CA ASP A 52 2.18 -7.43 -2.12
C ASP A 52 2.24 -8.82 -2.75
N PHE A 53 3.41 -9.18 -3.27
CA PHE A 53 3.53 -10.44 -4.02
C PHE A 53 4.92 -11.03 -3.80
N HIS A 54 5.12 -11.53 -2.55
CA HIS A 54 6.42 -11.94 -2.07
C HIS A 54 6.79 -13.35 -2.53
N PRO A 55 8.03 -13.57 -3.00
CA PRO A 55 8.52 -14.92 -3.19
C PRO A 55 8.61 -15.68 -1.84
N PRO A 56 8.50 -17.02 -1.83
CA PRO A 56 8.70 -17.81 -0.61
C PRO A 56 10.07 -17.50 0.02
N GLY A 57 10.10 -17.34 1.36
CA GLY A 57 11.33 -17.00 2.09
C GLY A 57 11.84 -15.57 1.87
N HIS A 58 10.93 -14.64 1.54
CA HIS A 58 11.24 -13.21 1.34
C HIS A 58 11.97 -12.61 2.54
N VAL A 59 12.84 -11.62 2.28
CA VAL A 59 13.71 -10.98 3.30
C VAL A 59 12.93 -10.35 4.46
N SER A 60 11.68 -9.95 4.25
CA SER A 60 10.83 -9.37 5.30
C SER A 60 10.17 -10.40 6.21
N PHE A 61 10.27 -11.70 5.91
CA PHE A 61 9.61 -12.73 6.69
C PHE A 61 10.38 -13.07 7.96
N ALA A 62 9.66 -13.13 9.07
CA ALA A 62 10.21 -13.56 10.35
C ALA A 62 10.76 -14.99 10.28
N SER A 63 10.10 -15.88 9.55
CA SER A 63 10.54 -17.26 9.31
C SER A 63 11.89 -17.34 8.59
N ALA A 64 12.15 -16.43 7.65
CA ALA A 64 13.39 -16.41 6.87
C ALA A 64 14.59 -15.88 7.68
N SER A 65 14.36 -15.02 8.68
CA SER A 65 15.40 -14.42 9.51
C SER A 65 15.58 -15.07 10.86
N GLY A 66 14.62 -15.90 11.30
CA GLY A 66 14.55 -16.42 12.67
C GLY A 66 14.14 -15.36 13.71
N ALA A 67 13.68 -14.18 13.29
CA ALA A 67 13.18 -13.14 14.16
C ALA A 67 11.75 -13.46 14.65
N ALA A 68 11.33 -12.79 15.72
CA ALA A 68 9.92 -12.82 16.10
C ALA A 68 9.08 -12.00 15.13
N PRO A 69 7.84 -12.42 14.78
CA PRO A 69 6.92 -11.60 14.02
C PRO A 69 6.73 -10.20 14.65
N TYR A 70 6.64 -9.18 13.80
CA TYR A 70 6.53 -7.76 14.16
C TYR A 70 7.78 -7.14 14.80
N ALA A 71 8.86 -7.89 14.95
CA ALA A 71 10.09 -7.34 15.50
C ALA A 71 10.75 -6.36 14.52
N ALA A 72 11.12 -5.20 15.00
CA ALA A 72 12.06 -4.32 14.31
C ALA A 72 13.48 -4.88 14.47
N GLY A 73 14.23 -4.89 13.38
CA GLY A 73 15.60 -5.41 13.38
C GLY A 73 16.36 -5.03 12.13
N ARG A 74 17.35 -5.85 11.78
CA ARG A 74 18.16 -5.64 10.58
C ARG A 74 18.28 -6.93 9.78
N THR A 75 18.26 -6.77 8.47
CA THR A 75 18.59 -7.85 7.52
C THR A 75 20.05 -8.29 7.69
N ALA A 76 20.43 -9.42 7.09
CA ALA A 76 21.81 -9.92 7.16
C ALA A 76 22.85 -8.92 6.61
N ASP A 77 22.46 -8.05 5.69
CA ASP A 77 23.30 -6.98 5.12
C ASP A 77 23.16 -5.63 5.85
N GLY A 78 22.46 -5.61 7.01
CA GLY A 78 22.42 -4.47 7.95
C GLY A 78 21.33 -3.44 7.68
N ARG A 79 20.45 -3.61 6.69
CA ARG A 79 19.33 -2.70 6.43
C ARG A 79 18.25 -2.84 7.51
N GLU A 80 17.62 -1.73 7.88
CA GLU A 80 16.48 -1.75 8.80
C GLU A 80 15.29 -2.50 8.17
N GLN A 81 14.65 -3.37 8.96
CA GLN A 81 13.52 -4.17 8.54
C GLN A 81 12.59 -4.45 9.71
N THR A 82 11.29 -4.35 9.47
CA THR A 82 10.29 -4.99 10.33
C THR A 82 10.04 -6.39 9.81
N PHE A 83 10.20 -7.40 10.67
CA PHE A 83 9.98 -8.80 10.27
C PHE A 83 8.52 -9.19 10.47
N TRP A 84 7.88 -9.60 9.40
CA TRP A 84 6.47 -9.89 9.36
C TRP A 84 6.19 -11.40 9.42
N PRO A 85 4.99 -11.85 9.87
CA PRO A 85 4.51 -13.17 9.51
C PRO A 85 4.61 -13.38 7.99
N ASP A 86 4.81 -14.61 7.53
CA ASP A 86 4.78 -14.92 6.10
C ASP A 86 3.39 -14.57 5.55
N HIS A 87 3.33 -13.64 4.62
CA HIS A 87 2.09 -13.11 4.07
C HIS A 87 2.23 -12.81 2.59
N CYS A 88 1.12 -12.75 1.90
CA CYS A 88 1.04 -12.41 0.48
C CYS A 88 2.06 -13.18 -0.38
N VAL A 89 2.30 -14.46 -0.02
CA VAL A 89 3.22 -15.33 -0.76
C VAL A 89 2.66 -15.56 -2.16
N ALA A 90 3.51 -15.33 -3.16
CA ALA A 90 3.15 -15.41 -4.56
C ALA A 90 2.43 -16.72 -4.92
N GLY A 91 1.27 -16.61 -5.57
CA GLY A 91 0.46 -17.76 -5.97
C GLY A 91 -0.44 -18.34 -4.87
N THR A 92 -0.43 -17.80 -3.66
CA THR A 92 -1.35 -18.23 -2.59
C THR A 92 -2.65 -17.44 -2.60
N PRO A 93 -3.73 -17.96 -1.99
CA PRO A 93 -4.97 -17.20 -1.80
C PRO A 93 -4.78 -15.92 -0.99
N GLY A 94 -3.83 -15.90 -0.05
CA GLY A 94 -3.49 -14.74 0.76
C GLY A 94 -2.97 -13.55 -0.06
N ALA A 95 -2.23 -13.83 -1.15
CA ALA A 95 -1.74 -12.81 -2.07
C ALA A 95 -2.80 -12.32 -3.06
N ALA A 96 -3.95 -12.99 -3.15
CA ALA A 96 -5.03 -12.57 -4.05
C ALA A 96 -5.70 -11.28 -3.53
N LEU A 97 -6.26 -10.48 -4.44
CA LEU A 97 -7.13 -9.36 -4.07
C LEU A 97 -8.30 -9.86 -3.22
N GLY A 98 -8.66 -9.09 -2.20
CA GLY A 98 -9.68 -9.47 -1.24
C GLY A 98 -11.03 -9.75 -1.89
N PRO A 99 -11.72 -10.85 -1.53
CA PRO A 99 -12.93 -11.30 -2.22
C PRO A 99 -14.05 -10.26 -2.20
N GLY A 100 -14.07 -9.39 -1.20
CA GLY A 100 -15.05 -8.30 -1.09
C GLY A 100 -14.84 -7.15 -2.07
N LEU A 101 -13.68 -7.06 -2.75
CA LEU A 101 -13.34 -5.97 -3.67
C LEU A 101 -12.78 -6.45 -5.01
N ALA A 102 -12.37 -7.72 -5.11
CA ALA A 102 -11.71 -8.27 -6.30
C ALA A 102 -12.50 -8.03 -7.59
N ALA A 103 -13.78 -8.38 -7.60
CA ALA A 103 -14.65 -8.22 -8.79
C ALA A 103 -14.83 -6.74 -9.19
N ASP A 104 -14.87 -5.83 -8.21
CA ASP A 104 -14.94 -4.40 -8.49
C ASP A 104 -13.60 -3.90 -9.06
N LEU A 105 -12.47 -4.38 -8.53
CA LEU A 105 -11.15 -4.02 -9.06
C LEU A 105 -10.93 -4.60 -10.47
N ASP A 106 -11.38 -5.81 -10.75
CA ASP A 106 -11.35 -6.37 -12.12
C ASP A 106 -12.12 -5.49 -13.13
N ARG A 107 -13.17 -4.80 -12.67
CA ARG A 107 -13.97 -3.91 -13.51
C ARG A 107 -13.36 -2.52 -13.64
N PHE A 108 -12.82 -1.95 -12.57
CA PHE A 108 -12.45 -0.54 -12.50
C PHE A 108 -10.94 -0.29 -12.55
N ALA A 109 -10.09 -1.24 -12.14
CA ALA A 109 -8.65 -1.01 -12.12
C ALA A 109 -8.10 -0.90 -13.54
N THR A 110 -7.39 0.19 -13.79
CA THR A 110 -6.64 0.43 -15.03
C THR A 110 -5.24 -0.16 -14.99
N LEU A 111 -4.75 -0.47 -13.78
CA LEU A 111 -3.47 -1.11 -13.53
C LEU A 111 -3.55 -1.92 -12.23
N VAL A 112 -3.01 -3.14 -12.26
CA VAL A 112 -2.67 -3.90 -11.06
C VAL A 112 -1.15 -3.99 -10.96
N LEU A 113 -0.58 -3.38 -9.91
CA LEU A 113 0.85 -3.31 -9.67
C LEU A 113 1.24 -4.29 -8.57
N ARG A 114 2.09 -5.26 -8.89
CA ARG A 114 2.71 -6.12 -7.89
C ARG A 114 3.98 -5.48 -7.35
N LYS A 115 4.15 -5.50 -6.02
CA LYS A 115 5.33 -4.98 -5.32
C LYS A 115 5.90 -6.03 -4.38
N GLY A 116 7.10 -5.80 -3.83
CA GLY A 116 7.78 -6.78 -2.97
C GLY A 116 8.09 -8.11 -3.68
N THR A 117 8.33 -8.07 -4.98
CA THR A 117 8.56 -9.26 -5.82
C THR A 117 10.02 -9.74 -5.81
N ARG A 118 10.93 -8.95 -5.23
CA ARG A 118 12.34 -9.31 -5.12
C ARG A 118 12.57 -10.06 -3.82
N GLN A 119 13.40 -11.10 -3.88
CA GLN A 119 13.74 -11.90 -2.72
C GLN A 119 14.43 -11.12 -1.60
N ASP A 120 15.26 -10.17 -1.98
CA ASP A 120 16.21 -9.45 -1.14
C ASP A 120 15.79 -8.02 -0.76
N THR A 121 14.62 -7.56 -1.22
CA THR A 121 14.18 -6.18 -1.06
C THR A 121 12.69 -6.11 -0.81
N ASP A 122 12.32 -5.55 0.34
CA ASP A 122 10.92 -5.30 0.70
C ASP A 122 10.36 -4.07 -0.04
N SER A 123 9.04 -3.89 -0.04
CA SER A 123 8.39 -2.78 -0.73
C SER A 123 7.09 -2.39 -0.04
N TYR A 124 7.10 -1.27 0.67
CA TYR A 124 5.87 -0.70 1.21
C TYR A 124 5.16 0.19 0.19
N SER A 125 5.89 1.10 -0.43
CA SER A 125 5.32 2.08 -1.36
C SER A 125 4.98 1.50 -2.73
N ALA A 126 3.87 1.97 -3.31
CA ALA A 126 3.55 1.71 -4.71
C ALA A 126 4.50 2.40 -5.69
N PHE A 127 5.25 3.43 -5.27
CA PHE A 127 6.14 4.21 -6.14
C PHE A 127 7.59 3.72 -6.11
N ARG A 128 8.06 3.24 -4.95
CA ARG A 128 9.45 2.82 -4.76
C ARG A 128 9.54 1.61 -3.85
N GLU A 129 10.46 0.73 -4.15
CA GLU A 129 10.87 -0.31 -3.21
C GLU A 129 11.56 0.31 -1.98
N ASN A 130 11.72 -0.46 -0.92
CA ASN A 130 12.57 -0.11 0.21
C ASN A 130 14.05 -0.12 -0.23
N LEU A 131 14.97 0.09 0.69
CA LEU A 131 16.40 0.06 0.35
C LEU A 131 16.80 -1.34 -0.14
N ASP A 132 17.39 -1.39 -1.34
CA ASP A 132 18.01 -2.58 -1.88
C ASP A 132 19.41 -2.83 -1.24
N PRO A 133 20.07 -3.98 -1.47
CA PRO A 133 21.41 -4.23 -0.96
C PRO A 133 22.48 -3.22 -1.42
N ALA A 134 22.22 -2.45 -2.45
CA ALA A 134 23.08 -1.37 -2.92
C ALA A 134 22.73 0.00 -2.29
N GLY A 135 21.81 0.04 -1.32
CA GLY A 135 21.39 1.27 -0.63
C GLY A 135 20.52 2.20 -1.47
N ARG A 136 19.86 1.71 -2.52
CA ARG A 136 18.99 2.49 -3.39
C ARG A 136 17.54 2.14 -3.12
N ARG A 137 16.63 3.06 -3.45
CA ARG A 137 15.18 2.82 -3.50
C ARG A 137 14.72 2.77 -4.98
N PRO A 138 14.68 1.58 -5.61
CA PRO A 138 14.29 1.45 -7.01
C PRO A 138 12.86 1.93 -7.25
N SER A 139 12.63 2.60 -8.38
CA SER A 139 11.29 2.99 -8.81
C SER A 139 10.51 1.78 -9.33
N THR A 140 9.23 1.71 -9.03
CA THR A 140 8.29 0.76 -9.64
C THR A 140 7.85 1.18 -11.05
N GLY A 141 8.10 2.43 -11.43
CA GLY A 141 7.61 3.02 -12.67
C GLY A 141 6.22 3.65 -12.56
N LEU A 142 5.53 3.53 -11.43
CA LEU A 142 4.16 4.04 -11.26
C LEU A 142 4.07 5.54 -11.49
N GLY A 143 5.02 6.33 -10.96
CA GLY A 143 5.01 7.79 -11.13
C GLY A 143 5.06 8.21 -12.60
N ALA A 144 5.94 7.60 -13.40
CA ALA A 144 6.02 7.85 -14.83
C ALA A 144 4.73 7.44 -15.55
N TRP A 145 4.14 6.28 -15.19
CA TRP A 145 2.89 5.80 -15.76
C TRP A 145 1.71 6.74 -15.47
N LEU A 146 1.58 7.22 -14.24
CA LEU A 146 0.57 8.20 -13.85
C LEU A 146 0.77 9.55 -14.55
N GLY A 147 2.02 10.02 -14.61
CA GLY A 147 2.39 11.27 -15.29
C GLY A 147 2.03 11.25 -16.77
N ALA A 148 2.29 10.13 -17.47
CA ALA A 148 1.93 9.95 -18.89
C ALA A 148 0.41 9.99 -19.14
N ARG A 149 -0.42 9.72 -18.10
CA ARG A 149 -1.88 9.84 -18.14
C ARG A 149 -2.40 11.23 -17.74
N GLY A 150 -1.52 12.18 -17.43
CA GLY A 150 -1.88 13.53 -17.02
C GLY A 150 -2.39 13.63 -15.58
N VAL A 151 -2.21 12.57 -14.76
CA VAL A 151 -2.58 12.59 -13.35
C VAL A 151 -1.80 13.67 -12.61
N ARG A 152 -2.46 14.41 -11.74
CA ARG A 152 -1.89 15.48 -10.90
C ARG A 152 -2.07 15.21 -9.42
N ARG A 153 -3.13 14.51 -9.06
CA ARG A 153 -3.44 14.17 -7.67
C ARG A 153 -3.70 12.68 -7.53
N VAL A 154 -3.20 12.09 -6.44
CA VAL A 154 -3.51 10.72 -6.06
C VAL A 154 -4.28 10.70 -4.75
N VAL A 155 -5.32 9.91 -4.69
CA VAL A 155 -6.04 9.55 -3.47
C VAL A 155 -5.66 8.14 -3.12
N VAL A 156 -5.11 7.94 -1.92
CA VAL A 156 -4.62 6.64 -1.45
C VAL A 156 -5.58 6.08 -0.42
N ALA A 157 -5.97 4.84 -0.59
CA ALA A 157 -6.81 4.09 0.34
C ALA A 157 -6.34 2.63 0.38
N GLY A 158 -6.69 1.88 1.40
CA GLY A 158 -6.33 0.46 1.55
C GLY A 158 -5.59 0.16 2.86
N LEU A 159 -4.67 -0.77 2.79
CA LEU A 159 -3.97 -1.36 3.93
C LEU A 159 -2.43 -1.34 3.73
N ALA A 160 -1.60 -1.09 4.74
CA ALA A 160 -2.04 -0.51 6.02
C ALA A 160 -1.62 0.95 6.09
N LEU A 161 -2.41 1.76 6.84
CA LEU A 161 -2.22 3.21 6.96
C LEU A 161 -0.80 3.59 7.39
N ASP A 162 -0.27 2.89 8.37
CA ASP A 162 1.05 3.13 8.98
C ASP A 162 2.23 2.57 8.16
N PHE A 163 1.95 1.77 7.13
CA PHE A 163 2.94 1.18 6.21
C PHE A 163 2.62 1.51 4.75
N CYS A 164 2.09 0.56 3.99
CA CYS A 164 1.99 0.67 2.53
C CYS A 164 1.20 1.90 2.07
N VAL A 165 0.10 2.25 2.73
CA VAL A 165 -0.70 3.45 2.41
C VAL A 165 0.10 4.72 2.69
N GLY A 166 0.68 4.83 3.90
CA GLY A 166 1.44 6.01 4.31
C GLY A 166 2.71 6.21 3.48
N TRP A 167 3.46 5.14 3.22
CA TRP A 167 4.65 5.21 2.36
C TRP A 167 4.29 5.58 0.93
N THR A 168 3.22 5.01 0.38
CA THR A 168 2.72 5.37 -0.96
C THR A 168 2.35 6.84 -1.04
N ALA A 169 1.64 7.38 -0.05
CA ALA A 169 1.23 8.77 -0.05
C ALA A 169 2.43 9.74 0.06
N ARG A 170 3.41 9.44 0.91
CA ARG A 170 4.65 10.24 1.03
C ARG A 170 5.48 10.22 -0.25
N ASP A 171 5.69 9.03 -0.84
CA ASP A 171 6.44 8.92 -2.09
C ASP A 171 5.71 9.60 -3.26
N ALA A 172 4.38 9.62 -3.28
CA ALA A 172 3.61 10.37 -4.26
C ALA A 172 3.93 11.87 -4.20
N VAL A 173 3.98 12.46 -2.99
CA VAL A 173 4.38 13.86 -2.80
C VAL A 173 5.82 14.08 -3.27
N ALA A 174 6.74 13.17 -2.91
CA ALA A 174 8.14 13.25 -3.30
C ALA A 174 8.35 13.16 -4.83
N GLU A 175 7.43 12.50 -5.55
CA GLU A 175 7.41 12.42 -7.01
C GLU A 175 6.62 13.57 -7.68
N GLY A 176 6.15 14.55 -6.90
CA GLY A 176 5.53 15.78 -7.40
C GLY A 176 4.01 15.73 -7.59
N PHE A 177 3.34 14.67 -7.13
CA PHE A 177 1.88 14.62 -7.10
C PHE A 177 1.31 15.33 -5.86
N GLN A 178 0.14 15.92 -5.99
CA GLN A 178 -0.71 16.16 -4.82
C GLN A 178 -1.16 14.79 -4.29
N ALA A 179 -1.04 14.56 -2.98
CA ALA A 179 -1.45 13.29 -2.40
C ALA A 179 -2.41 13.48 -1.23
N GLY A 180 -3.40 12.60 -1.14
CA GLY A 180 -4.30 12.55 0.01
C GLY A 180 -4.60 11.12 0.43
N VAL A 181 -4.62 10.85 1.73
CA VAL A 181 -5.10 9.58 2.28
C VAL A 181 -6.58 9.69 2.59
N TYR A 182 -7.38 8.79 2.01
CA TYR A 182 -8.81 8.68 2.29
C TYR A 182 -9.02 7.85 3.56
N LEU A 183 -9.12 8.52 4.70
CA LEU A 183 -9.12 7.89 6.01
C LEU A 183 -10.29 6.91 6.24
N PRO A 184 -11.53 7.14 5.75
CA PRO A 184 -12.58 6.12 5.88
C PRO A 184 -12.23 4.78 5.19
N GLY A 185 -11.39 4.81 4.17
CA GLY A 185 -10.92 3.64 3.41
C GLY A 185 -9.51 3.17 3.80
N ALA A 186 -8.99 3.51 4.99
CA ALA A 186 -7.67 3.08 5.45
C ALA A 186 -7.71 2.55 6.87
N ARG A 187 -6.88 1.54 7.21
CA ARG A 187 -6.69 1.01 8.57
C ARG A 187 -5.21 0.70 8.79
N ALA A 188 -4.76 0.83 10.04
CA ALA A 188 -3.39 0.58 10.45
C ALA A 188 -3.18 -0.82 11.04
N VAL A 189 -1.95 -1.34 10.92
CA VAL A 189 -1.51 -2.53 11.67
C VAL A 189 -1.46 -2.23 13.16
N PHE A 190 -0.99 -1.01 13.53
CA PHE A 190 -0.85 -0.55 14.91
C PHE A 190 -1.73 0.71 15.15
N PRO A 191 -3.04 0.55 15.38
CA PRO A 191 -3.97 1.69 15.51
C PRO A 191 -3.61 2.67 16.63
N GLU A 192 -2.90 2.19 17.66
CA GLU A 192 -2.38 3.03 18.76
C GLU A 192 -1.39 4.11 18.27
N HIS A 193 -0.83 3.94 17.07
CA HIS A 193 0.09 4.91 16.45
C HIS A 193 -0.60 5.87 15.47
N ASP A 194 -1.91 5.75 15.25
CA ASP A 194 -2.63 6.53 14.22
C ASP A 194 -2.39 8.04 14.33
N ALA A 195 -2.47 8.60 15.54
CA ALA A 195 -2.27 10.04 15.74
C ALA A 195 -0.88 10.50 15.27
N ARG A 196 0.16 9.73 15.57
CA ARG A 196 1.53 10.00 15.12
C ARG A 196 1.66 9.84 13.60
N THR A 197 1.15 8.75 13.07
CA THR A 197 1.18 8.45 11.62
C THR A 197 0.51 9.57 10.82
N LEU A 198 -0.66 10.04 11.25
CA LEU A 198 -1.37 11.13 10.58
C LEU A 198 -0.59 12.44 10.65
N ALA A 199 -0.01 12.78 11.80
CA ALA A 199 0.82 13.99 11.95
C ALA A 199 2.08 13.94 11.04
N GLU A 200 2.73 12.77 10.94
CA GLU A 200 3.87 12.57 10.05
C GLU A 200 3.47 12.69 8.56
N LEU A 201 2.29 12.20 8.18
CA LEU A 201 1.76 12.34 6.82
C LEU A 201 1.45 13.80 6.49
N GLU A 202 0.79 14.53 7.39
CA GLU A 202 0.50 15.96 7.22
C GLU A 202 1.80 16.78 7.12
N ALA A 203 2.79 16.49 7.95
CA ALA A 203 4.12 17.13 7.89
C ALA A 203 4.85 16.86 6.56
N ALA A 204 4.60 15.70 5.93
CA ALA A 204 5.12 15.35 4.61
C ALA A 204 4.31 15.96 3.45
N GLY A 205 3.30 16.78 3.71
CA GLY A 205 2.48 17.42 2.69
C GLY A 205 1.32 16.56 2.16
N VAL A 206 1.00 15.45 2.85
CA VAL A 206 -0.14 14.60 2.51
C VAL A 206 -1.42 15.13 3.14
N ALA A 207 -2.47 15.32 2.35
CA ALA A 207 -3.78 15.70 2.86
C ALA A 207 -4.50 14.53 3.53
N ILE A 208 -5.15 14.74 4.69
CA ILE A 208 -5.96 13.72 5.34
C ILE A 208 -7.44 13.97 5.01
N LEU A 209 -8.00 13.11 4.18
CA LEU A 209 -9.37 13.20 3.67
C LEU A 209 -10.32 12.43 4.59
N ARG A 210 -11.00 13.14 5.50
CA ARG A 210 -11.81 12.55 6.58
C ARG A 210 -13.29 12.39 6.21
N ALA A 211 -13.76 13.13 5.21
CA ALA A 211 -15.14 13.11 4.74
C ALA A 211 -15.28 12.39 3.40
N PRO A 212 -16.47 11.91 3.02
CA PRO A 212 -16.72 11.41 1.67
C PRO A 212 -16.28 12.40 0.60
N LEU A 213 -15.66 11.87 -0.46
CA LEU A 213 -15.20 12.64 -1.61
C LEU A 213 -16.33 12.85 -2.61
#